data_cb7af4fadc2d1dde58aed972cd866d8c
#
_entry.id   cb7af4fadc2d1dde58aed972cd866d8c
#
_cell.length_a   1.000
_cell.length_b   1.000
_cell.length_c   1.000
_cell.angle_alpha   90.00
_cell.angle_beta   90.00
_cell.angle_gamma   90.00
#
_symmetry.space_group_name_H-M   'P 1'
#
loop_
_entity.id
_entity.type
_entity.pdbx_description
1 polymer ?
#
loop_
_entity_poly.entity_id
_entity_poly.type
_entity_poly.pdbx_seq_one_letter_code
_entity_poly.pdbx_strand_id
1 'polypeptide(L)'
;MKILIATTTITEGVNTTAKNMIVLSHNKGNKELKAFDAKNIEGRAGRFIEHYMGRIFVFDDEFLEIKDQKEEMLKHKYFDENDLKLPVDIPYIEDKYLTENEIKVKQFIDNLIQNNELPKEIFDVYKTISAKDKYQLFLSVKRLTNFEKKQLHTCILNFRATKTIHKQGLEIVLNIIKTITPLNSDISRLIGIKSKNNDYSILTNLISVYMRKGYVSSVNYYVNIGETVDNAARNAAKFVFNTLKYQTVKYLGLFNACYKYVIAQECNKNIDEISGFDSLLVRMEYNADTPYGRKASDIGVPFNVIDYYDKLYSNKDTDSFDRLDAYEKNKAKSIRSLIIQG
;
A
#
# COMPACT_ATOMS: atom_id res chain seq x y z
N MET A 1 13.69 -14.81 25.18
CA MET A 1 12.35 -15.44 25.12
C MET A 1 12.53 -16.94 25.24
N LYS A 2 11.83 -17.61 26.14
CA LYS A 2 12.02 -19.05 26.41
C LYS A 2 11.13 -19.95 25.56
N ILE A 3 9.91 -19.52 25.25
CA ILE A 3 8.91 -20.25 24.46
C ILE A 3 8.21 -19.29 23.53
N LEU A 4 8.06 -19.67 22.24
CA LEU A 4 7.26 -18.97 21.24
C LEU A 4 6.16 -19.91 20.77
N ILE A 5 4.90 -19.48 20.88
CA ILE A 5 3.75 -20.18 20.31
C ILE A 5 3.36 -19.43 19.02
N ALA A 6 3.27 -20.15 17.91
CA ALA A 6 2.97 -19.57 16.62
C ALA A 6 2.03 -20.47 15.81
N THR A 7 1.31 -19.89 14.90
CA THR A 7 0.54 -20.59 13.87
C THR A 7 1.41 -20.82 12.62
N THR A 8 0.84 -21.38 11.57
CA THR A 8 1.51 -21.57 10.28
C THR A 8 2.04 -20.30 9.63
N THR A 9 1.67 -19.10 10.11
CA THR A 9 2.29 -17.83 9.70
C THR A 9 3.79 -17.77 9.95
N ILE A 10 4.32 -18.64 10.82
CA ILE A 10 5.77 -18.79 11.01
C ILE A 10 6.49 -19.27 9.74
N THR A 11 5.78 -19.89 8.80
CA THR A 11 6.34 -20.32 7.51
C THR A 11 6.61 -19.14 6.58
N GLU A 12 5.97 -18.01 6.78
CA GLU A 12 6.01 -16.84 5.91
C GLU A 12 6.90 -15.72 6.47
N GLY A 13 8.23 -15.90 6.39
CA GLY A 13 9.16 -14.77 6.58
C GLY A 13 9.64 -14.45 8.01
N VAL A 14 9.15 -15.14 9.04
CA VAL A 14 9.64 -14.89 10.42
C VAL A 14 10.99 -15.57 10.66
N ASN A 15 12.01 -14.79 11.00
CA ASN A 15 13.29 -15.32 11.45
C ASN A 15 13.20 -15.72 12.92
N THR A 16 13.28 -17.01 13.21
CA THR A 16 13.36 -17.52 14.59
C THR A 16 14.77 -18.03 14.88
N THR A 17 15.21 -17.80 16.10
CA THR A 17 16.46 -18.40 16.66
C THR A 17 16.15 -19.68 17.45
N ALA A 18 15.03 -20.31 17.20
CA ALA A 18 14.59 -21.49 17.93
C ALA A 18 15.48 -22.69 17.62
N LYS A 19 16.11 -23.27 18.65
CA LYS A 19 16.85 -24.52 18.56
C LYS A 19 15.93 -25.73 18.40
N ASN A 20 14.83 -25.73 19.15
CA ASN A 20 13.86 -26.80 19.17
C ASN A 20 12.50 -26.27 18.72
N MET A 21 11.78 -27.03 17.92
CA MET A 21 10.44 -26.75 17.46
C MET A 21 9.52 -27.94 17.76
N ILE A 22 8.33 -27.67 18.17
CA ILE A 22 7.29 -28.68 18.37
C ILE A 22 6.17 -28.38 17.39
N VAL A 23 5.83 -29.34 16.54
CA VAL A 23 4.70 -29.26 15.62
C VAL A 23 3.54 -30.02 16.22
N LEU A 24 2.46 -29.31 16.50
CA LEU A 24 1.28 -29.87 17.18
C LEU A 24 0.20 -30.36 16.22
N SER A 25 0.23 -29.93 14.95
CA SER A 25 -0.78 -30.27 13.94
C SER A 25 -0.20 -30.12 12.54
N HIS A 26 -0.63 -31.00 11.65
CA HIS A 26 -0.32 -30.96 10.22
C HIS A 26 -1.26 -30.08 9.40
N ASN A 27 -2.13 -29.30 10.05
CA ASN A 27 -3.15 -28.50 9.37
C ASN A 27 -2.80 -26.98 9.35
N LYS A 28 -3.14 -26.34 8.25
CA LYS A 28 -3.15 -24.88 8.06
C LYS A 28 -4.61 -24.39 8.02
N GLY A 29 -5.17 -24.09 9.19
CA GLY A 29 -6.61 -23.85 9.33
C GLY A 29 -7.41 -25.11 9.04
N ASN A 30 -8.32 -25.06 8.05
CA ASN A 30 -9.16 -26.21 7.64
C ASN A 30 -8.55 -27.04 6.50
N LYS A 31 -7.27 -26.83 6.15
CA LYS A 31 -6.60 -27.55 5.06
C LYS A 31 -5.34 -28.19 5.59
N GLU A 32 -4.94 -29.32 5.02
CA GLU A 32 -3.65 -29.94 5.28
C GLU A 32 -2.49 -29.04 4.81
N LEU A 33 -1.35 -29.15 5.50
CA LEU A 33 -0.10 -28.54 5.06
C LEU A 33 0.34 -29.14 3.72
N LYS A 34 0.93 -28.34 2.87
CA LYS A 34 1.64 -28.86 1.69
C LYS A 34 3.06 -29.23 2.04
N ALA A 35 3.69 -30.11 1.26
CA ALA A 35 5.09 -30.50 1.42
C ALA A 35 6.03 -29.29 1.56
N PHE A 36 5.80 -28.26 0.77
CA PHE A 36 6.54 -26.99 0.83
C PHE A 36 6.40 -26.27 2.19
N ASP A 37 5.18 -26.22 2.75
CA ASP A 37 4.94 -25.62 4.07
C ASP A 37 5.64 -26.42 5.17
N ALA A 38 5.55 -27.75 5.12
CA ALA A 38 6.20 -28.64 6.09
C ALA A 38 7.73 -28.50 6.07
N LYS A 39 8.34 -28.45 4.89
CA LYS A 39 9.80 -28.20 4.74
C LYS A 39 10.22 -26.81 5.21
N ASN A 40 9.39 -25.79 4.99
CA ASN A 40 9.62 -24.45 5.51
C ASN A 40 9.58 -24.42 7.04
N ILE A 41 8.65 -25.14 7.67
CA ILE A 41 8.61 -25.30 9.13
C ILE A 41 9.91 -25.96 9.61
N GLU A 42 10.33 -27.03 8.97
CA GLU A 42 11.58 -27.72 9.29
C GLU A 42 12.80 -26.78 9.21
N GLY A 43 12.91 -26.01 8.14
CA GLY A 43 13.99 -25.04 7.93
C GLY A 43 14.03 -23.88 8.93
N ARG A 44 13.04 -23.76 9.83
CA ARG A 44 13.00 -22.73 10.88
C ARG A 44 13.63 -23.18 12.20
N ALA A 45 13.88 -24.47 12.38
CA ALA A 45 14.57 -24.98 13.55
C ALA A 45 16.09 -25.01 13.31
N GLY A 46 16.87 -24.55 14.28
CA GLY A 46 18.33 -24.69 14.26
C GLY A 46 19.05 -23.93 13.15
N ARG A 47 18.79 -22.64 13.00
CA ARG A 47 19.54 -21.84 12.02
C ARG A 47 21.03 -21.84 12.30
N PHE A 48 21.81 -22.12 11.28
CA PHE A 48 23.26 -22.38 11.34
C PHE A 48 24.06 -21.28 12.05
N ILE A 49 23.65 -20.01 11.96
CA ILE A 49 24.36 -18.91 12.63
C ILE A 49 24.23 -18.98 14.16
N GLU A 50 23.08 -19.47 14.66
CA GLU A 50 22.78 -19.53 16.09
C GLU A 50 22.95 -20.93 16.68
N HIS A 51 22.59 -21.95 15.90
CA HIS A 51 22.60 -23.35 16.33
C HIS A 51 23.07 -24.26 15.22
N TYR A 52 24.10 -25.08 15.50
CA TYR A 52 24.62 -26.07 14.56
C TYR A 52 23.58 -27.14 14.18
N MET A 53 22.64 -27.46 15.08
CA MET A 53 21.61 -28.47 14.88
C MET A 53 20.27 -28.00 15.46
N GLY A 54 19.21 -28.08 14.67
CA GLY A 54 17.83 -27.92 15.10
C GLY A 54 17.17 -29.28 15.37
N ARG A 55 16.19 -29.31 16.26
CA ARG A 55 15.36 -30.48 16.51
C ARG A 55 13.89 -30.13 16.32
N ILE A 56 13.18 -31.04 15.63
CA ILE A 56 11.74 -30.94 15.46
C ILE A 56 11.11 -32.14 16.13
N PHE A 57 10.17 -31.86 16.98
CA PHE A 57 9.33 -32.86 17.63
C PHE A 57 7.94 -32.80 16.98
N VAL A 58 7.46 -33.90 16.45
CA VAL A 58 6.15 -34.01 15.85
C VAL A 58 5.29 -34.95 16.70
N PHE A 59 4.03 -34.61 16.89
CA PHE A 59 3.07 -35.47 17.58
C PHE A 59 2.28 -36.36 16.62
N ASP A 60 2.49 -36.18 15.32
CA ASP A 60 1.66 -36.71 14.26
C ASP A 60 2.59 -37.13 13.10
N ASP A 61 2.59 -38.43 12.81
CA ASP A 61 3.39 -39.01 11.74
C ASP A 61 2.97 -38.50 10.36
N GLU A 62 1.72 -38.03 10.20
CA GLU A 62 1.21 -37.43 8.97
C GLU A 62 2.02 -36.20 8.54
N PHE A 63 2.57 -35.43 9.49
CA PHE A 63 3.47 -34.33 9.16
C PHE A 63 4.74 -34.81 8.43
N LEU A 64 5.30 -35.95 8.82
CA LEU A 64 6.48 -36.53 8.18
C LEU A 64 6.14 -37.05 6.79
N GLU A 65 4.97 -37.70 6.64
CA GLU A 65 4.48 -38.17 5.35
C GLU A 65 4.27 -37.01 4.37
N ILE A 66 3.65 -35.91 4.82
CA ILE A 66 3.46 -34.69 4.02
C ILE A 66 4.82 -34.10 3.61
N LYS A 67 5.76 -34.01 4.54
CA LYS A 67 7.10 -33.46 4.29
C LYS A 67 7.85 -34.25 3.21
N ASP A 68 7.73 -35.57 3.22
CA ASP A 68 8.45 -36.47 2.31
C ASP A 68 7.73 -36.65 0.95
N GLN A 69 6.55 -36.06 0.78
CA GLN A 69 5.88 -36.00 -0.54
C GLN A 69 6.78 -35.29 -1.56
N LYS A 70 6.77 -35.80 -2.79
CA LYS A 70 7.44 -35.14 -3.91
C LYS A 70 6.80 -33.78 -4.14
N GLU A 71 7.60 -32.74 -4.09
CA GLU A 71 7.18 -31.42 -4.50
C GLU A 71 6.73 -31.48 -5.97
N GLU A 72 5.55 -30.95 -6.25
CA GLU A 72 5.18 -30.67 -7.63
C GLU A 72 6.17 -29.65 -8.18
N MET A 73 6.97 -30.06 -9.17
CA MET A 73 7.80 -29.10 -9.90
C MET A 73 6.88 -28.04 -10.48
N LEU A 74 7.14 -26.77 -10.16
CA LEU A 74 6.51 -25.66 -10.85
C LEU A 74 6.82 -25.84 -12.33
N LYS A 75 5.84 -26.35 -13.08
CA LYS A 75 5.90 -26.35 -14.53
C LYS A 75 6.05 -24.90 -14.98
N HIS A 76 6.94 -24.64 -15.92
CA HIS A 76 6.98 -23.35 -16.61
C HIS A 76 5.55 -23.04 -17.07
N LYS A 77 4.98 -21.97 -16.53
CA LYS A 77 3.67 -21.51 -17.00
C LYS A 77 3.88 -20.86 -18.36
N TYR A 78 3.60 -21.61 -19.42
CA TYR A 78 3.43 -21.01 -20.73
C TYR A 78 2.03 -20.42 -20.76
N PHE A 79 1.92 -19.15 -21.15
CA PHE A 79 0.62 -18.57 -21.45
C PHE A 79 0.08 -19.22 -22.73
N ASP A 80 -1.09 -19.82 -22.61
CA ASP A 80 -1.87 -20.37 -23.72
C ASP A 80 -3.03 -19.40 -24.01
N GLU A 81 -3.61 -19.51 -25.21
CA GLU A 81 -4.82 -18.76 -25.58
C GLU A 81 -5.97 -18.97 -24.57
N ASN A 82 -6.06 -20.16 -23.97
CA ASN A 82 -7.07 -20.50 -22.98
C ASN A 82 -6.77 -20.08 -21.54
N ASP A 83 -5.58 -19.58 -21.27
CA ASP A 83 -5.23 -19.08 -19.94
C ASP A 83 -5.98 -17.79 -19.63
N LEU A 84 -6.54 -17.69 -18.42
CA LEU A 84 -7.16 -16.46 -17.95
C LEU A 84 -6.10 -15.35 -17.81
N LYS A 85 -6.17 -14.33 -18.66
CA LYS A 85 -5.29 -13.18 -18.61
C LYS A 85 -5.95 -12.03 -17.87
N LEU A 86 -5.16 -11.33 -17.08
CA LEU A 86 -5.67 -10.13 -16.42
C LEU A 86 -5.75 -8.96 -17.41
N PRO A 87 -6.78 -8.13 -17.37
CA PRO A 87 -6.92 -6.97 -18.26
C PRO A 87 -5.72 -6.02 -18.27
N VAL A 88 -4.94 -6.01 -17.18
CA VAL A 88 -3.72 -5.20 -17.04
C VAL A 88 -2.54 -5.74 -17.84
N ASP A 89 -2.54 -7.04 -18.15
CA ASP A 89 -1.44 -7.73 -18.80
C ASP A 89 -1.63 -7.77 -20.34
N ILE A 90 -2.88 -7.72 -20.82
CA ILE A 90 -3.21 -7.83 -22.27
C ILE A 90 -2.34 -6.94 -23.15
N PRO A 91 -2.09 -5.64 -22.85
CA PRO A 91 -1.27 -4.77 -23.70
C PRO A 91 0.18 -5.25 -23.87
N TYR A 92 0.68 -6.06 -22.96
CA TYR A 92 2.09 -6.49 -22.92
C TYR A 92 2.31 -7.92 -23.40
N ILE A 93 1.22 -8.69 -23.67
CA ILE A 93 1.30 -10.08 -24.12
C ILE A 93 1.42 -10.11 -25.65
N GLU A 94 2.24 -10.99 -26.21
CA GLU A 94 2.35 -11.22 -27.64
C GLU A 94 1.03 -11.78 -28.21
N ASP A 95 0.64 -11.36 -29.42
CA ASP A 95 -0.65 -11.69 -30.02
C ASP A 95 -0.89 -13.19 -30.17
N LYS A 96 0.18 -13.97 -30.38
CA LYS A 96 0.11 -15.45 -30.46
C LYS A 96 -0.44 -16.16 -29.19
N TYR A 97 -0.48 -15.44 -28.05
CA TYR A 97 -1.00 -15.96 -26.78
C TYR A 97 -2.34 -15.32 -26.39
N LEU A 98 -2.91 -14.50 -27.27
CA LEU A 98 -4.16 -13.79 -27.03
C LEU A 98 -5.29 -14.41 -27.86
N THR A 99 -6.48 -14.45 -27.30
CA THR A 99 -7.71 -14.76 -28.02
C THR A 99 -8.07 -13.60 -28.97
N GLU A 100 -8.91 -13.86 -29.97
CA GLU A 100 -9.38 -12.81 -30.91
C GLU A 100 -9.98 -11.58 -30.19
N ASN A 101 -10.71 -11.81 -29.10
CA ASN A 101 -11.32 -10.74 -28.30
C ASN A 101 -10.25 -9.92 -27.55
N GLU A 102 -9.23 -10.58 -27.01
CA GLU A 102 -8.12 -9.93 -26.32
C GLU A 102 -7.26 -9.12 -27.30
N ILE A 103 -7.05 -9.62 -28.53
CA ILE A 103 -6.38 -8.89 -29.59
C ILE A 103 -7.15 -7.61 -29.94
N LYS A 104 -8.47 -7.67 -30.06
CA LYS A 104 -9.30 -6.47 -30.31
C LYS A 104 -9.16 -5.45 -29.17
N VAL A 105 -9.11 -5.92 -27.91
CA VAL A 105 -8.89 -5.04 -26.74
C VAL A 105 -7.50 -4.39 -26.81
N LYS A 106 -6.45 -5.16 -27.14
CA LYS A 106 -5.10 -4.65 -27.31
C LYS A 106 -5.02 -3.58 -28.42
N GLN A 107 -5.58 -3.88 -29.60
CA GLN A 107 -5.66 -2.94 -30.71
C GLN A 107 -6.41 -1.66 -30.35
N PHE A 108 -7.50 -1.77 -29.60
CA PHE A 108 -8.22 -0.60 -29.10
C PHE A 108 -7.34 0.27 -28.20
N ILE A 109 -6.58 -0.34 -27.28
CA ILE A 109 -5.65 0.38 -26.40
C ILE A 109 -4.54 1.05 -27.20
N ASP A 110 -3.96 0.34 -28.17
CA ASP A 110 -2.90 0.88 -29.04
C ASP A 110 -3.41 2.08 -29.83
N ASN A 111 -4.63 2.02 -30.35
CA ASN A 111 -5.26 3.14 -31.04
C ASN A 111 -5.47 4.35 -30.12
N LEU A 112 -5.90 4.15 -28.87
CA LEU A 112 -6.04 5.23 -27.88
C LEU A 112 -4.71 5.95 -27.63
N ILE A 113 -3.61 5.18 -27.58
CA ILE A 113 -2.27 5.73 -27.35
C ILE A 113 -1.77 6.47 -28.62
N GLN A 114 -1.92 5.85 -29.79
CA GLN A 114 -1.47 6.42 -31.07
C GLN A 114 -2.21 7.73 -31.40
N ASN A 115 -3.51 7.79 -31.12
CA ASN A 115 -4.33 8.99 -31.31
C ASN A 115 -4.17 10.04 -30.19
N ASN A 116 -3.31 9.79 -29.21
CA ASN A 116 -3.11 10.62 -28.02
C ASN A 116 -4.40 10.86 -27.21
N GLU A 117 -5.36 9.94 -27.30
CA GLU A 117 -6.57 9.95 -26.48
C GLU A 117 -6.28 9.49 -25.05
N LEU A 118 -5.34 8.54 -24.91
CA LEU A 118 -4.71 8.18 -23.62
C LEU A 118 -3.21 8.45 -23.74
N PRO A 119 -2.68 9.53 -23.15
CA PRO A 119 -1.26 9.84 -23.22
C PRO A 119 -0.38 8.70 -22.71
N LYS A 120 0.74 8.47 -23.37
CA LYS A 120 1.66 7.39 -23.02
C LYS A 120 2.18 7.56 -21.59
N GLU A 121 2.43 8.77 -21.16
CA GLU A 121 2.87 9.12 -19.80
C GLU A 121 1.86 8.66 -18.73
N ILE A 122 0.56 8.67 -19.05
CA ILE A 122 -0.50 8.16 -18.15
C ILE A 122 -0.62 6.65 -18.28
N PHE A 123 -0.45 6.10 -19.50
CA PHE A 123 -0.51 4.67 -19.73
C PHE A 123 0.61 3.92 -19.00
N ASP A 124 1.83 4.44 -19.00
CA ASP A 124 3.03 3.78 -18.48
C ASP A 124 3.12 3.78 -16.94
N VAL A 125 2.37 4.64 -16.26
CA VAL A 125 2.35 4.69 -14.77
C VAL A 125 1.26 3.79 -14.18
N TYR A 126 1.42 3.39 -12.92
CA TYR A 126 0.45 2.55 -12.19
C TYR A 126 -0.02 1.31 -12.98
N LYS A 127 0.93 0.50 -13.44
CA LYS A 127 0.69 -0.69 -14.29
C LYS A 127 -0.31 -1.71 -13.73
N THR A 128 -0.63 -1.65 -12.45
CA THR A 128 -1.64 -2.48 -11.80
C THR A 128 -3.08 -1.97 -11.98
N ILE A 129 -3.29 -0.90 -12.74
CA ILE A 129 -4.61 -0.37 -13.12
C ILE A 129 -4.80 -0.60 -14.62
N SER A 130 -5.97 -1.11 -15.01
CA SER A 130 -6.25 -1.42 -16.42
C SER A 130 -6.21 -0.17 -17.29
N ALA A 131 -5.87 -0.33 -18.58
CA ALA A 131 -5.88 0.76 -19.55
C ALA A 131 -7.27 1.41 -19.68
N LYS A 132 -8.33 0.61 -19.59
CA LYS A 132 -9.72 1.09 -19.57
C LYS A 132 -9.98 2.04 -18.40
N ASP A 133 -9.58 1.64 -17.18
CA ASP A 133 -9.79 2.46 -15.98
C ASP A 133 -8.95 3.74 -16.03
N LYS A 134 -7.70 3.65 -16.54
CA LYS A 134 -6.85 4.83 -16.78
C LYS A 134 -7.51 5.81 -17.75
N TYR A 135 -8.04 5.32 -18.86
CA TYR A 135 -8.73 6.14 -19.86
C TYR A 135 -9.99 6.79 -19.26
N GLN A 136 -10.80 6.02 -18.53
CA GLN A 136 -12.00 6.55 -17.86
C GLN A 136 -11.65 7.66 -16.86
N LEU A 137 -10.61 7.45 -16.04
CA LEU A 137 -10.13 8.45 -15.09
C LEU A 137 -9.62 9.71 -15.81
N PHE A 138 -8.82 9.53 -16.84
CA PHE A 138 -8.27 10.64 -17.63
C PHE A 138 -9.38 11.50 -18.24
N LEU A 139 -10.41 10.88 -18.83
CA LEU A 139 -11.57 11.59 -19.33
C LEU A 139 -12.33 12.35 -18.22
N SER A 140 -12.44 11.76 -17.05
CA SER A 140 -13.09 12.41 -15.91
C SER A 140 -12.32 13.65 -15.45
N VAL A 141 -10.99 13.57 -15.43
CA VAL A 141 -10.13 14.71 -15.09
C VAL A 141 -10.20 15.82 -16.16
N LYS A 142 -10.24 15.47 -17.44
CA LYS A 142 -10.44 16.46 -18.53
C LYS A 142 -11.76 17.22 -18.44
N ARG A 143 -12.80 16.61 -17.88
CA ARG A 143 -14.13 17.19 -17.71
C ARG A 143 -14.32 18.03 -16.45
N LEU A 144 -13.27 18.15 -15.61
CA LEU A 144 -13.35 18.98 -14.40
C LEU A 144 -13.73 20.43 -14.74
N THR A 145 -14.72 20.92 -14.02
CA THR A 145 -15.15 22.32 -14.10
C THR A 145 -14.12 23.25 -13.48
N ASN A 146 -14.14 24.53 -13.82
CA ASN A 146 -13.27 25.53 -13.22
C ASN A 146 -13.45 25.63 -11.68
N PHE A 147 -14.67 25.41 -11.20
CA PHE A 147 -14.94 25.36 -9.76
C PHE A 147 -14.23 24.17 -9.10
N GLU A 148 -14.35 22.97 -9.66
CA GLU A 148 -13.69 21.78 -9.14
C GLU A 148 -12.17 21.94 -9.18
N LYS A 149 -11.59 22.42 -10.28
CA LYS A 149 -10.15 22.71 -10.38
C LYS A 149 -9.68 23.68 -9.27
N LYS A 150 -10.47 24.71 -8.96
CA LYS A 150 -10.20 25.63 -7.87
C LYS A 150 -10.22 24.95 -6.49
N GLN A 151 -11.19 24.05 -6.25
CA GLN A 151 -11.25 23.29 -5.00
C GLN A 151 -10.07 22.32 -4.85
N LEU A 152 -9.65 21.67 -5.95
CA LEU A 152 -8.46 20.81 -5.98
C LEU A 152 -7.19 21.61 -5.69
N HIS A 153 -7.02 22.75 -6.35
CA HIS A 153 -5.89 23.65 -6.13
C HIS A 153 -5.80 24.11 -4.66
N THR A 154 -6.95 24.49 -4.08
CA THR A 154 -7.03 24.83 -2.65
C THR A 154 -6.62 23.67 -1.76
N CYS A 155 -7.03 22.45 -2.08
CA CYS A 155 -6.63 21.24 -1.34
C CYS A 155 -5.11 21.03 -1.37
N ILE A 156 -4.51 21.15 -2.55
CA ILE A 156 -3.05 21.01 -2.77
C ILE A 156 -2.28 22.08 -1.96
N LEU A 157 -2.67 23.36 -2.07
CA LEU A 157 -1.98 24.44 -1.38
C LEU A 157 -2.13 24.35 0.14
N ASN A 158 -3.33 24.08 0.64
CA ASN A 158 -3.55 23.94 2.08
C ASN A 158 -2.70 22.79 2.65
N PHE A 159 -2.65 21.64 1.98
CA PHE A 159 -1.85 20.54 2.47
C PHE A 159 -0.35 20.86 2.48
N ARG A 160 0.15 21.53 1.45
CA ARG A 160 1.56 21.95 1.39
C ARG A 160 1.91 22.94 2.51
N ALA A 161 1.01 23.90 2.80
CA ALA A 161 1.27 24.96 3.77
C ALA A 161 1.04 24.52 5.22
N THR A 162 -0.03 23.78 5.50
CA THR A 162 -0.52 23.53 6.86
C THR A 162 -0.63 22.06 7.25
N LYS A 163 -0.39 21.15 6.30
CA LYS A 163 -0.65 19.69 6.45
C LYS A 163 -2.11 19.34 6.78
N THR A 164 -3.02 20.26 6.51
CA THR A 164 -4.46 20.04 6.71
C THR A 164 -5.16 19.77 5.38
N ILE A 165 -6.16 18.92 5.43
CA ILE A 165 -6.96 18.55 4.26
C ILE A 165 -8.11 19.53 4.05
N HIS A 166 -8.19 20.12 2.86
CA HIS A 166 -9.40 20.78 2.37
C HIS A 166 -10.38 19.70 1.89
N LYS A 167 -11.36 19.39 2.74
CA LYS A 167 -12.27 18.23 2.56
C LYS A 167 -13.03 18.25 1.25
N GLN A 168 -13.51 19.42 0.81
CA GLN A 168 -14.28 19.54 -0.43
C GLN A 168 -13.44 19.14 -1.66
N GLY A 169 -12.19 19.62 -1.74
CA GLY A 169 -11.28 19.23 -2.81
C GLY A 169 -10.94 17.74 -2.79
N LEU A 170 -10.67 17.17 -1.60
CA LEU A 170 -10.42 15.73 -1.49
C LEU A 170 -11.66 14.90 -1.85
N GLU A 171 -12.87 15.31 -1.44
CA GLU A 171 -14.12 14.61 -1.76
C GLU A 171 -14.36 14.55 -3.27
N ILE A 172 -14.07 15.63 -4.02
CA ILE A 172 -14.15 15.64 -5.49
C ILE A 172 -13.23 14.55 -6.06
N VAL A 173 -11.97 14.52 -5.62
CA VAL A 173 -11.00 13.50 -6.07
C VAL A 173 -11.50 12.08 -5.78
N LEU A 174 -11.94 11.83 -4.55
CA LEU A 174 -12.38 10.50 -4.14
C LEU A 174 -13.63 10.04 -4.90
N ASN A 175 -14.57 10.93 -5.21
CA ASN A 175 -15.75 10.61 -6.02
C ASN A 175 -15.35 10.22 -7.47
N ILE A 176 -14.34 10.88 -8.04
CA ILE A 176 -13.81 10.50 -9.35
C ILE A 176 -13.10 9.16 -9.29
N ILE A 177 -12.24 8.94 -8.31
CA ILE A 177 -11.52 7.67 -8.10
C ILE A 177 -12.50 6.51 -7.90
N LYS A 178 -13.62 6.74 -7.21
CA LYS A 178 -14.65 5.71 -7.00
C LYS A 178 -15.12 5.05 -8.29
N THR A 179 -15.15 5.78 -9.39
CA THR A 179 -15.62 5.27 -10.70
C THR A 179 -14.76 4.15 -11.28
N ILE A 180 -13.50 4.06 -10.82
CA ILE A 180 -12.51 3.08 -11.28
C ILE A 180 -12.07 2.10 -10.19
N THR A 181 -12.61 2.22 -8.97
CA THR A 181 -12.30 1.28 -7.89
C THR A 181 -13.23 0.07 -7.93
N PRO A 182 -12.75 -1.15 -7.65
CA PRO A 182 -13.61 -2.32 -7.55
C PRO A 182 -14.73 -2.09 -6.53
N LEU A 183 -15.97 -2.41 -6.90
CA LEU A 183 -17.16 -2.15 -6.07
C LEU A 183 -17.07 -2.75 -4.66
N ASN A 184 -16.45 -3.93 -4.52
CA ASN A 184 -16.32 -4.64 -3.25
C ASN A 184 -15.04 -4.26 -2.48
N SER A 185 -14.29 -3.25 -2.93
CA SER A 185 -13.08 -2.80 -2.23
C SER A 185 -13.40 -1.93 -1.01
N ASP A 186 -12.51 -1.96 0.00
CA ASP A 186 -12.66 -1.12 1.18
C ASP A 186 -12.67 0.37 0.83
N ILE A 187 -11.85 0.79 -0.15
CA ILE A 187 -11.83 2.19 -0.60
C ILE A 187 -13.18 2.60 -1.19
N SER A 188 -13.76 1.79 -2.09
CA SER A 188 -15.07 2.09 -2.70
C SER A 188 -16.17 2.17 -1.65
N ARG A 189 -16.16 1.26 -0.67
CA ARG A 189 -17.11 1.26 0.45
C ARG A 189 -16.99 2.51 1.30
N LEU A 190 -15.78 2.89 1.71
CA LEU A 190 -15.55 4.06 2.58
C LEU A 190 -15.84 5.39 1.87
N ILE A 191 -15.68 5.46 0.55
CA ILE A 191 -16.14 6.63 -0.26
C ILE A 191 -17.67 6.64 -0.37
N GLY A 192 -18.30 5.47 -0.50
CA GLY A 192 -19.75 5.35 -0.69
C GLY A 192 -20.60 5.74 0.51
N ILE A 193 -20.04 5.65 1.72
CA ILE A 193 -20.76 5.93 2.97
C ILE A 193 -20.48 7.35 3.42
N LYS A 194 -21.53 8.16 3.55
CA LYS A 194 -21.45 9.52 4.10
C LYS A 194 -21.42 9.49 5.63
N SER A 195 -20.68 10.41 6.22
CA SER A 195 -20.66 10.59 7.67
C SER A 195 -21.99 11.16 8.16
N LYS A 196 -22.44 10.73 9.32
CA LYS A 196 -23.67 11.26 9.96
C LYS A 196 -23.56 12.75 10.33
N ASN A 197 -22.35 13.25 10.52
CA ASN A 197 -22.08 14.59 11.05
C ASN A 197 -21.76 15.63 9.96
N ASN A 198 -21.59 15.20 8.71
CA ASN A 198 -21.29 16.09 7.59
C ASN A 198 -21.49 15.35 6.25
N ASP A 199 -21.55 16.11 5.15
CA ASP A 199 -21.82 15.58 3.81
C ASP A 199 -20.62 14.86 3.15
N TYR A 200 -19.48 14.72 3.87
CA TYR A 200 -18.29 14.07 3.34
C TYR A 200 -18.31 12.57 3.59
N SER A 201 -17.63 11.82 2.73
CA SER A 201 -17.43 10.39 2.88
C SER A 201 -16.64 10.05 4.17
N ILE A 202 -16.84 8.83 4.66
CA ILE A 202 -16.06 8.32 5.79
C ILE A 202 -14.56 8.38 5.45
N LEU A 203 -14.18 8.05 4.21
CA LEU A 203 -12.77 8.08 3.78
C LEU A 203 -12.18 9.49 3.86
N THR A 204 -12.91 10.52 3.39
CA THR A 204 -12.45 11.92 3.50
C THR A 204 -12.23 12.33 4.96
N ASN A 205 -13.13 11.95 5.85
CA ASN A 205 -12.99 12.26 7.27
C ASN A 205 -11.80 11.51 7.91
N LEU A 206 -11.65 10.22 7.63
CA LEU A 206 -10.54 9.41 8.13
C LEU A 206 -9.17 9.96 7.67
N ILE A 207 -9.03 10.27 6.37
CA ILE A 207 -7.81 10.89 5.84
C ILE A 207 -7.55 12.23 6.55
N SER A 208 -8.58 13.08 6.70
CA SER A 208 -8.43 14.39 7.35
C SER A 208 -7.96 14.28 8.80
N VAL A 209 -8.53 13.36 9.60
CA VAL A 209 -8.12 13.20 11.01
C VAL A 209 -6.75 12.55 11.11
N TYR A 210 -6.44 11.59 10.23
CA TYR A 210 -5.15 10.92 10.20
C TYR A 210 -4.01 11.89 9.86
N MET A 211 -4.15 12.71 8.80
CA MET A 211 -3.13 13.68 8.40
C MET A 211 -2.82 14.68 9.51
N ARG A 212 -3.80 15.04 10.33
CA ARG A 212 -3.63 16.02 11.41
C ARG A 212 -3.02 15.42 12.68
N LYS A 213 -3.40 14.23 13.08
CA LYS A 213 -3.10 13.66 14.42
C LYS A 213 -2.65 12.19 14.39
N GLY A 214 -2.49 11.57 13.22
CA GLY A 214 -1.97 10.21 13.06
C GLY A 214 -2.95 9.09 13.46
N TYR A 215 -2.40 7.90 13.69
CA TYR A 215 -3.13 6.64 13.89
C TYR A 215 -4.17 6.69 15.03
N VAL A 216 -3.79 7.23 16.19
CA VAL A 216 -4.68 7.30 17.37
C VAL A 216 -5.96 8.07 17.07
N SER A 217 -5.88 9.10 16.22
CA SER A 217 -7.07 9.84 15.81
C SER A 217 -8.01 9.05 14.93
N SER A 218 -7.49 8.12 14.13
CA SER A 218 -8.31 7.20 13.35
C SER A 218 -9.04 6.21 14.27
N VAL A 219 -8.39 5.72 15.33
CA VAL A 219 -9.05 4.90 16.36
C VAL A 219 -10.16 5.69 17.03
N ASN A 220 -9.88 6.91 17.51
CA ASN A 220 -10.88 7.77 18.15
C ASN A 220 -12.05 8.10 17.21
N TYR A 221 -11.81 8.26 15.91
CA TYR A 221 -12.87 8.44 14.93
C TYR A 221 -13.84 7.27 14.92
N TYR A 222 -13.33 6.03 14.90
CA TYR A 222 -14.17 4.82 14.93
C TYR A 222 -14.91 4.66 16.24
N VAL A 223 -14.28 4.95 17.37
CA VAL A 223 -14.96 4.95 18.69
C VAL A 223 -16.11 5.97 18.73
N ASN A 224 -15.89 7.18 18.19
CA ASN A 224 -16.90 8.23 18.15
C ASN A 224 -18.11 7.91 17.25
N ILE A 225 -17.98 7.00 16.31
CA ILE A 225 -19.11 6.50 15.50
C ILE A 225 -19.77 5.26 16.08
N GLY A 226 -19.37 4.83 17.30
CA GLY A 226 -20.02 3.80 18.09
C GLY A 226 -19.35 2.43 18.07
N GLU A 227 -18.10 2.32 17.62
CA GLU A 227 -17.36 1.06 17.69
C GLU A 227 -16.72 0.84 19.07
N THR A 228 -16.56 -0.41 19.45
CA THR A 228 -15.75 -0.78 20.62
C THR A 228 -14.28 -0.45 20.37
N VAL A 229 -13.50 -0.21 21.41
CA VAL A 229 -12.08 0.17 21.29
C VAL A 229 -11.27 -0.85 20.46
N ASP A 230 -11.51 -2.15 20.70
CA ASP A 230 -10.81 -3.22 19.98
C ASP A 230 -11.15 -3.23 18.48
N ASN A 231 -12.42 -3.09 18.13
CA ASN A 231 -12.85 -3.02 16.75
C ASN A 231 -12.35 -1.73 16.07
N ALA A 232 -12.43 -0.60 16.77
CA ALA A 232 -11.91 0.68 16.32
C ALA A 232 -10.40 0.61 16.02
N ALA A 233 -9.61 -0.05 16.89
CA ALA A 233 -8.18 -0.24 16.66
C ALA A 233 -7.90 -1.12 15.43
N ARG A 234 -8.64 -2.24 15.26
CA ARG A 234 -8.53 -3.10 14.07
C ARG A 234 -8.91 -2.37 12.78
N ASN A 235 -10.02 -1.64 12.80
CA ASN A 235 -10.48 -0.88 11.63
C ASN A 235 -9.54 0.28 11.28
N ALA A 236 -9.00 0.97 12.28
CA ALA A 236 -7.97 1.98 12.08
C ALA A 236 -6.68 1.39 11.51
N ALA A 237 -6.24 0.22 11.98
CA ALA A 237 -5.09 -0.48 11.41
C ALA A 237 -5.35 -0.88 9.94
N LYS A 238 -6.51 -1.49 9.65
CA LYS A 238 -6.91 -1.84 8.28
C LYS A 238 -6.96 -0.61 7.38
N PHE A 239 -7.53 0.49 7.88
CA PHE A 239 -7.56 1.76 7.16
C PHE A 239 -6.16 2.26 6.84
N VAL A 240 -5.28 2.40 7.83
CA VAL A 240 -3.96 3.01 7.65
C VAL A 240 -3.04 2.12 6.82
N PHE A 241 -2.93 0.84 7.16
CA PHE A 241 -1.93 -0.06 6.57
C PHE A 241 -2.38 -0.73 5.27
N ASN A 242 -3.67 -0.71 4.94
CA ASN A 242 -4.18 -1.26 3.68
C ASN A 242 -4.85 -0.19 2.83
N THR A 243 -5.96 0.40 3.32
CA THR A 243 -6.76 1.29 2.49
C THR A 243 -6.02 2.58 2.14
N LEU A 244 -5.37 3.22 3.13
CA LEU A 244 -4.65 4.47 2.92
C LEU A 244 -3.36 4.25 2.14
N LYS A 245 -2.43 3.45 2.69
CA LYS A 245 -1.08 3.28 2.13
C LYS A 245 -1.04 2.66 0.73
N TYR A 246 -1.93 1.72 0.45
CA TYR A 246 -1.90 0.99 -0.82
C TYR A 246 -3.03 1.39 -1.76
N GLN A 247 -4.28 1.26 -1.32
CA GLN A 247 -5.40 1.49 -2.22
C GLN A 247 -5.55 2.98 -2.57
N THR A 248 -5.59 3.86 -1.55
CA THR A 248 -5.76 5.30 -1.80
C THR A 248 -4.58 5.89 -2.53
N VAL A 249 -3.34 5.56 -2.13
CA VAL A 249 -2.11 6.05 -2.80
C VAL A 249 -2.09 5.63 -4.26
N LYS A 250 -2.43 4.38 -4.57
CA LYS A 250 -2.48 3.87 -5.95
C LYS A 250 -3.42 4.68 -6.85
N TYR A 251 -4.67 4.87 -6.43
CA TYR A 251 -5.68 5.54 -7.25
C TYR A 251 -5.53 7.07 -7.25
N LEU A 252 -5.19 7.65 -6.09
CA LEU A 252 -4.89 9.08 -5.98
C LEU A 252 -3.62 9.45 -6.78
N GLY A 253 -2.63 8.57 -6.82
CA GLY A 253 -1.43 8.77 -7.61
C GLY A 253 -1.71 8.80 -9.10
N LEU A 254 -2.55 7.89 -9.62
CA LEU A 254 -3.00 7.95 -11.00
C LEU A 254 -3.81 9.22 -11.28
N PHE A 255 -4.72 9.60 -10.37
CA PHE A 255 -5.46 10.87 -10.47
C PHE A 255 -4.50 12.06 -10.55
N ASN A 256 -3.48 12.09 -9.69
CA ASN A 256 -2.47 13.14 -9.67
C ASN A 256 -1.70 13.25 -11.00
N ALA A 257 -1.30 12.12 -11.57
CA ALA A 257 -0.65 12.08 -12.88
C ALA A 257 -1.57 12.67 -13.97
N CYS A 258 -2.82 12.23 -14.03
CA CYS A 258 -3.82 12.77 -14.96
C CYS A 258 -4.06 14.27 -14.76
N TYR A 259 -4.19 14.71 -13.52
CA TYR A 259 -4.43 16.11 -13.16
C TYR A 259 -3.25 17.01 -13.59
N LYS A 260 -2.03 16.61 -13.24
CA LYS A 260 -0.84 17.37 -13.63
C LYS A 260 -0.70 17.46 -15.16
N TYR A 261 -0.95 16.37 -15.86
CA TYR A 261 -0.92 16.34 -17.32
C TYR A 261 -1.94 17.31 -17.93
N VAL A 262 -3.20 17.23 -17.51
CA VAL A 262 -4.28 18.10 -18.04
C VAL A 262 -4.00 19.57 -17.76
N ILE A 263 -3.61 19.92 -16.53
CA ILE A 263 -3.30 21.31 -16.17
C ILE A 263 -2.06 21.82 -16.92
N ALA A 264 -1.04 20.97 -17.13
CA ALA A 264 0.14 21.33 -17.90
C ALA A 264 -0.22 21.71 -19.34
N GLN A 265 -1.08 20.91 -19.98
CA GLN A 265 -1.59 21.18 -21.34
C GLN A 265 -2.40 22.48 -21.39
N GLU A 266 -3.30 22.70 -20.42
CA GLU A 266 -4.13 23.92 -20.37
C GLU A 266 -3.29 25.20 -20.15
N CYS A 267 -2.23 25.11 -19.36
CA CYS A 267 -1.36 26.23 -19.03
C CYS A 267 -0.15 26.37 -19.96
N ASN A 268 0.04 25.44 -20.90
CA ASN A 268 1.21 25.35 -21.76
C ASN A 268 2.54 25.34 -20.95
N LYS A 269 2.60 24.50 -19.91
CA LYS A 269 3.73 24.34 -19.02
C LYS A 269 4.25 22.90 -19.01
N ASN A 270 5.46 22.71 -18.47
CA ASN A 270 5.97 21.37 -18.22
C ASN A 270 5.19 20.72 -17.05
N ILE A 271 4.98 19.39 -17.11
CA ILE A 271 4.30 18.62 -16.03
C ILE A 271 4.98 18.79 -14.69
N ASP A 272 6.32 18.91 -14.66
CA ASP A 272 7.10 19.08 -13.45
C ASP A 272 6.89 20.44 -12.76
N GLU A 273 6.42 21.43 -13.51
CA GLU A 273 6.08 22.77 -12.96
C GLU A 273 4.70 22.81 -12.33
N ILE A 274 3.88 21.80 -12.56
CA ILE A 274 2.51 21.73 -12.03
C ILE A 274 2.51 21.17 -10.63
N SER A 275 1.96 21.97 -9.70
CA SER A 275 1.70 21.51 -8.33
C SER A 275 0.56 20.50 -8.31
N GLY A 276 0.81 19.33 -7.74
CA GLY A 276 -0.17 18.26 -7.57
C GLY A 276 -0.27 17.78 -6.12
N PHE A 277 -0.85 16.61 -5.95
CA PHE A 277 -1.03 15.93 -4.66
C PHE A 277 0.23 15.21 -4.17
N ASP A 278 1.40 15.48 -4.77
CA ASP A 278 2.66 14.75 -4.51
C ASP A 278 3.01 14.71 -3.01
N SER A 279 2.92 15.84 -2.31
CA SER A 279 3.20 15.91 -0.86
C SER A 279 2.21 15.09 -0.04
N LEU A 280 0.93 15.06 -0.45
CA LEU A 280 -0.10 14.26 0.22
C LEU A 280 0.14 12.77 -0.01
N LEU A 281 0.48 12.37 -1.22
CA LEU A 281 0.81 10.99 -1.57
C LEU A 281 1.99 10.47 -0.75
N VAL A 282 3.06 11.23 -0.67
CA VAL A 282 4.24 10.88 0.13
C VAL A 282 3.86 10.74 1.61
N ARG A 283 3.07 11.66 2.15
CA ARG A 283 2.61 11.56 3.54
C ARG A 283 1.73 10.33 3.78
N MET A 284 0.85 9.98 2.84
CA MET A 284 0.01 8.77 2.94
C MET A 284 0.84 7.49 2.93
N GLU A 285 1.83 7.41 2.06
CA GLU A 285 2.63 6.21 1.84
C GLU A 285 3.66 5.98 2.95
N TYR A 286 4.42 7.02 3.28
CA TYR A 286 5.58 6.91 4.18
C TYR A 286 5.33 7.44 5.60
N ASN A 287 4.22 8.13 5.85
CA ASN A 287 3.97 8.94 7.05
C ASN A 287 5.06 10.00 7.30
N ALA A 288 5.71 10.46 6.23
CA ALA A 288 6.88 11.32 6.26
C ALA A 288 6.70 12.55 5.38
N ASP A 289 7.19 13.70 5.86
CA ASP A 289 7.18 14.94 5.10
C ASP A 289 8.54 15.25 4.46
N THR A 290 9.62 14.65 4.97
CA THR A 290 10.99 14.89 4.52
C THR A 290 11.62 13.66 3.85
N PRO A 291 12.65 13.84 3.01
CA PRO A 291 13.43 12.73 2.49
C PRO A 291 14.04 11.85 3.59
N TYR A 292 14.38 12.44 4.72
CA TYR A 292 14.94 11.74 5.86
C TYR A 292 13.92 10.80 6.52
N GLY A 293 12.71 11.28 6.77
CA GLY A 293 11.62 10.45 7.28
C GLY A 293 11.23 9.32 6.31
N ARG A 294 11.29 9.58 4.98
CA ARG A 294 11.08 8.53 3.97
C ARG A 294 12.13 7.43 4.06
N LYS A 295 13.42 7.78 4.11
CA LYS A 295 14.50 6.79 4.29
C LYS A 295 14.33 6.02 5.60
N ALA A 296 13.93 6.70 6.69
CA ALA A 296 13.64 6.03 7.96
C ALA A 296 12.51 4.99 7.82
N SER A 297 11.45 5.32 7.06
CA SER A 297 10.38 4.37 6.76
C SER A 297 10.88 3.17 5.97
N ASP A 298 11.72 3.38 4.96
CA ASP A 298 12.26 2.32 4.08
C ASP A 298 13.14 1.32 4.84
N ILE A 299 13.88 1.77 5.85
CA ILE A 299 14.70 0.89 6.70
C ILE A 299 13.94 0.29 7.89
N GLY A 300 12.61 0.44 7.92
CA GLY A 300 11.73 -0.21 8.88
C GLY A 300 11.59 0.49 10.23
N VAL A 301 11.86 1.80 10.31
CA VAL A 301 11.51 2.59 11.51
C VAL A 301 10.00 2.50 11.75
N PRO A 302 9.55 2.21 12.98
CA PRO A 302 8.14 2.13 13.29
C PRO A 302 7.41 3.42 12.91
N PHE A 303 6.25 3.25 12.27
CA PHE A 303 5.46 4.32 11.69
C PHE A 303 5.16 5.49 12.64
N ASN A 304 4.91 5.22 13.92
CA ASN A 304 4.66 6.23 14.96
C ASN A 304 5.90 7.03 15.36
N VAL A 305 7.09 6.59 14.94
CA VAL A 305 8.38 7.26 15.27
C VAL A 305 8.87 8.12 14.11
N ILE A 306 8.36 7.91 12.88
CA ILE A 306 8.81 8.65 11.69
C ILE A 306 8.63 10.17 11.85
N ASP A 307 7.55 10.63 12.48
CA ASP A 307 7.33 12.05 12.76
C ASP A 307 8.47 12.70 13.57
N TYR A 308 9.18 11.92 14.39
CA TYR A 308 10.37 12.39 15.09
C TYR A 308 11.54 12.63 14.14
N TYR A 309 11.74 11.73 13.17
CA TYR A 309 12.79 11.86 12.17
C TYR A 309 12.57 13.07 11.26
N ASP A 310 11.32 13.33 10.88
CA ASP A 310 10.96 14.52 10.10
C ASP A 310 11.27 15.80 10.88
N LYS A 311 10.97 15.86 12.17
CA LYS A 311 11.28 16.99 13.05
C LYS A 311 12.78 17.19 13.27
N LEU A 312 13.52 16.08 13.40
CA LEU A 312 14.98 16.12 13.57
C LEU A 312 15.70 16.65 12.35
N TYR A 313 15.19 16.39 11.15
CA TYR A 313 15.76 16.94 9.91
C TYR A 313 15.53 18.45 9.82
N SER A 314 14.37 18.92 10.26
CA SER A 314 13.99 20.34 10.24
C SER A 314 14.72 21.15 11.32
N ASN A 315 15.00 20.54 12.47
CA ASN A 315 15.75 21.15 13.58
C ASN A 315 17.13 20.50 13.66
N LYS A 316 18.19 21.27 13.44
CA LYS A 316 19.59 20.82 13.61
C LYS A 316 19.92 20.40 15.04
N ASP A 317 18.99 20.51 15.97
CA ASP A 317 19.13 20.27 17.39
C ASP A 317 18.82 18.80 17.75
N THR A 318 19.86 18.10 18.21
CA THR A 318 19.78 16.67 18.57
C THR A 318 19.18 16.43 19.95
N ASP A 319 18.91 17.45 20.74
CA ASP A 319 18.43 17.34 22.12
C ASP A 319 16.92 17.25 22.27
N SER A 320 16.15 17.41 21.18
CA SER A 320 14.69 17.23 21.20
C SER A 320 14.22 15.77 21.37
N PHE A 321 15.13 14.85 21.71
CA PHE A 321 14.84 13.44 22.03
C PHE A 321 14.30 13.22 23.47
N ASP A 322 13.86 14.25 24.16
CA ASP A 322 13.45 14.16 25.58
C ASP A 322 12.34 13.16 25.90
N ARG A 323 11.60 12.71 24.88
CA ARG A 323 10.52 11.72 25.01
C ARG A 323 10.94 10.28 24.72
N LEU A 324 12.18 10.05 24.29
CA LEU A 324 12.71 8.74 23.99
C LEU A 324 13.53 8.24 25.20
N ASP A 325 13.42 6.95 25.51
CA ASP A 325 14.31 6.33 26.49
C ASP A 325 15.74 6.17 25.93
N ALA A 326 16.67 5.71 26.77
CA ALA A 326 18.07 5.58 26.39
C ALA A 326 18.29 4.58 25.24
N TYR A 327 17.48 3.51 25.19
CA TYR A 327 17.55 2.51 24.12
C TYR A 327 17.05 3.09 22.80
N GLU A 328 15.90 3.76 22.82
CA GLU A 328 15.32 4.42 21.66
C GLU A 328 16.24 5.51 21.11
N LYS A 329 16.86 6.32 21.99
CA LYS A 329 17.86 7.33 21.60
C LYS A 329 19.07 6.70 20.90
N ASN A 330 19.59 5.59 21.41
CA ASN A 330 20.71 4.89 20.78
C ASN A 330 20.33 4.28 19.43
N LYS A 331 19.15 3.70 19.31
CA LYS A 331 18.63 3.18 18.03
C LYS A 331 18.43 4.30 17.02
N ALA A 332 17.85 5.43 17.43
CA ALA A 332 17.68 6.60 16.59
C ALA A 332 19.03 7.13 16.06
N LYS A 333 20.07 7.18 16.91
CA LYS A 333 21.43 7.56 16.48
C LYS A 333 22.03 6.57 15.47
N SER A 334 21.87 5.25 15.70
CA SER A 334 22.35 4.22 14.76
C SER A 334 21.65 4.32 13.40
N ILE A 335 20.35 4.55 13.38
CA ILE A 335 19.57 4.73 12.16
C ILE A 335 20.00 6.00 11.43
N ARG A 336 20.24 7.10 12.16
CA ARG A 336 20.77 8.34 11.59
C ARG A 336 22.09 8.15 10.86
N SER A 337 23.02 7.38 11.43
CA SER A 337 24.30 7.09 10.76
C SER A 337 24.12 6.35 9.44
N LEU A 338 23.18 5.39 9.38
CA LEU A 338 22.85 4.66 8.14
C LEU A 338 22.21 5.54 7.06
N ILE A 339 21.41 6.53 7.46
CA ILE A 339 20.74 7.45 6.52
C ILE A 339 21.74 8.47 5.93
N ILE A 340 22.73 8.91 6.71
CA ILE A 340 23.73 9.89 6.26
C ILE A 340 24.79 9.25 5.35
N GLN A 341 25.07 7.98 5.52
CA GLN A 341 26.07 7.25 4.72
C GLN A 341 25.58 6.72 3.39
N GLY A 342 24.27 6.70 3.14
CA GLY A 342 23.63 6.30 1.87
C GLY A 342 23.03 7.47 1.14
#